data_f5aeb1c6b0fa314fad2d4a8d36078be9
#
_entry.id   f5aeb1c6b0fa314fad2d4a8d36078be9
#
_cell.length_a   1.000
_cell.length_b   1.000
_cell.length_c   1.000
_cell.angle_alpha   90.00
_cell.angle_beta   90.00
_cell.angle_gamma   90.00
#
_symmetry.space_group_name_H-M   'P 1'
#
loop_
_entity.id
_entity.type
_entity.pdbx_description
1 polymer ?
#
loop_
_entity_poly.entity_id
_entity_poly.type
_entity_poly.pdbx_seq_one_letter_code
_entity_poly.pdbx_strand_id
1 'polypeptide(L)'
;MSVHVLSERLFEALIEGNRSSARSIVNEQLSEGVSPELMLTDLFWPTYEMIDKLHREDQISALAYNLSTRLFRVLVDQTSRALIASSNADPV
;
A
#
# COMPACT_ATOMS: atom_id res chain seq x y z
N MET A 1 7.41 14.51 2.42
CA MET A 1 6.10 14.15 2.99
C MET A 1 6.29 13.03 4.00
N SER A 2 5.65 13.10 5.16
CA SER A 2 5.85 12.11 6.19
C SER A 2 5.14 10.80 5.85
N VAL A 3 5.65 9.69 6.37
CA VAL A 3 5.05 8.37 6.18
C VAL A 3 3.61 8.34 6.68
N HIS A 4 3.35 9.07 7.77
CA HIS A 4 2.01 9.15 8.36
C HIS A 4 0.99 9.74 7.38
N VAL A 5 1.34 10.83 6.71
CA VAL A 5 0.47 11.47 5.71
C VAL A 5 0.25 10.54 4.52
N LEU A 6 1.30 9.84 4.08
CA LEU A 6 1.19 8.90 2.98
C LEU A 6 0.28 7.73 3.34
N SER A 7 0.38 7.24 4.57
CA SER A 7 -0.49 6.15 5.05
C SER A 7 -1.95 6.55 5.02
N GLU A 8 -2.25 7.78 5.44
CA GLU A 8 -3.63 8.29 5.42
C GLU A 8 -4.15 8.42 4.00
N ARG A 9 -3.34 8.95 3.08
CA ARG A 9 -3.74 9.10 1.68
C ARG A 9 -3.96 7.75 1.02
N LEU A 10 -3.08 6.80 1.29
CA LEU A 10 -3.22 5.45 0.78
C LEU A 10 -4.47 4.77 1.35
N PHE A 11 -4.70 4.93 2.64
CA PHE A 11 -5.89 4.39 3.29
C PHE A 11 -7.17 4.92 2.62
N GLU A 12 -7.26 6.23 2.39
CA GLU A 12 -8.42 6.83 1.73
C GLU A 12 -8.64 6.24 0.34
N ALA A 13 -7.57 6.10 -0.44
CA ALA A 13 -7.68 5.54 -1.79
C ALA A 13 -8.16 4.09 -1.75
N LEU A 14 -7.70 3.32 -0.77
CA LEU A 14 -8.11 1.92 -0.62
C LEU A 14 -9.58 1.80 -0.23
N ILE A 15 -10.03 2.59 0.73
CA ILE A 15 -11.42 2.57 1.20
C ILE A 15 -12.38 3.01 0.08
N GLU A 16 -11.97 3.98 -0.72
CA GLU A 16 -12.78 4.45 -1.84
C GLU A 16 -12.71 3.53 -3.07
N GLY A 17 -11.80 2.55 -3.05
CA GLY A 17 -11.59 1.68 -4.20
C GLY A 17 -10.94 2.39 -5.37
N ASN A 18 -10.22 3.47 -5.11
CA ASN A 18 -9.58 4.27 -6.14
C ASN A 18 -8.22 3.68 -6.51
N ARG A 19 -8.25 2.72 -7.42
CA ARG A 19 -7.05 2.02 -7.85
C ARG A 19 -5.99 2.95 -8.43
N SER A 20 -6.40 3.91 -9.26
CA SER A 20 -5.47 4.85 -9.89
C SER A 20 -4.70 5.66 -8.87
N SER A 21 -5.40 6.24 -7.89
CA SER A 21 -4.75 7.02 -6.83
C SER A 21 -3.81 6.16 -6.00
N ALA A 22 -4.25 4.96 -5.63
CA ALA A 22 -3.44 4.06 -4.82
C ALA A 22 -2.14 3.68 -5.56
N ARG A 23 -2.25 3.32 -6.83
CA ARG A 23 -1.08 2.96 -7.63
C ARG A 23 -0.16 4.14 -7.85
N SER A 24 -0.71 5.34 -8.04
CA SER A 24 0.09 6.56 -8.19
C SER A 24 0.91 6.85 -6.95
N ILE A 25 0.33 6.69 -5.78
CA ILE A 25 1.05 6.90 -4.51
C ILE A 25 2.26 5.96 -4.44
N VAL A 26 2.06 4.68 -4.74
CA VAL A 26 3.13 3.68 -4.71
C VAL A 26 4.20 4.02 -5.76
N ASN A 27 3.80 4.33 -6.98
CA ASN A 27 4.73 4.65 -8.06
C ASN A 27 5.54 5.90 -7.75
N GLU A 28 4.94 6.93 -7.20
CA GLU A 28 5.65 8.15 -6.80
C GLU A 28 6.75 7.85 -5.81
N GLN A 29 6.45 7.05 -4.80
CA GLN A 29 7.44 6.72 -3.77
C GLN A 29 8.59 5.90 -4.34
N LEU A 30 8.29 4.95 -5.20
CA LEU A 30 9.33 4.15 -5.86
C LEU A 30 10.19 5.03 -6.78
N SER A 31 9.58 5.98 -7.48
CA SER A 31 10.29 6.91 -8.36
C SER A 31 11.21 7.85 -7.58
N GLU A 32 10.82 8.21 -6.36
CA GLU A 32 11.62 9.07 -5.48
C GLU A 32 12.78 8.32 -4.82
N GLY A 33 12.89 7.03 -5.05
CA GLY A 33 13.99 6.23 -4.53
C GLY A 33 13.69 5.54 -3.20
N VAL A 34 12.44 5.54 -2.76
CA VAL A 34 12.06 4.79 -1.56
C VAL A 34 12.18 3.30 -1.88
N SER A 35 12.88 2.55 -1.02
CA SER A 35 13.06 1.13 -1.30
C SER A 35 11.75 0.37 -1.14
N PRO A 36 11.54 -0.68 -1.96
CA PRO A 36 10.34 -1.51 -1.81
C PRO A 36 10.19 -2.12 -0.42
N GLU A 37 11.30 -2.44 0.24
CA GLU A 37 11.27 -2.99 1.60
C GLU A 37 10.68 -1.98 2.59
N LEU A 38 11.10 -0.72 2.49
CA LEU A 38 10.57 0.34 3.35
C LEU A 38 9.10 0.59 3.06
N MET A 39 8.69 0.48 1.79
CA MET A 39 7.28 0.60 1.42
C MET A 39 6.44 -0.44 2.16
N LEU A 40 6.92 -1.69 2.19
CA LEU A 40 6.18 -2.78 2.83
C LEU A 40 6.09 -2.59 4.34
N THR A 41 7.18 -2.17 4.99
CA THR A 41 7.22 -2.07 6.45
C THR A 41 6.68 -0.74 6.98
N ASP A 42 6.99 0.36 6.32
CA ASP A 42 6.70 1.70 6.85
C ASP A 42 5.41 2.30 6.31
N LEU A 43 4.97 1.88 5.13
CA LEU A 43 3.74 2.40 4.53
C LEU A 43 2.61 1.39 4.57
N PHE A 44 2.84 0.19 4.05
CA PHE A 44 1.78 -0.80 3.89
C PHE A 44 1.33 -1.40 5.22
N TRP A 45 2.27 -1.71 6.11
CA TRP A 45 1.92 -2.33 7.38
C TRP A 45 1.02 -1.43 8.24
N PRO A 46 1.37 -0.14 8.45
CA PRO A 46 0.48 0.75 9.21
C PRO A 46 -0.88 0.94 8.54
N THR A 47 -0.91 0.99 7.21
CA THR A 47 -2.16 1.14 6.46
C THR A 47 -3.04 -0.09 6.67
N TYR A 48 -2.46 -1.27 6.59
CA TYR A 48 -3.19 -2.52 6.82
C TYR A 48 -3.74 -2.60 8.24
N GLU A 49 -2.94 -2.23 9.23
CA GLU A 49 -3.38 -2.22 10.61
C GLU A 49 -4.56 -1.28 10.82
N MET A 50 -4.55 -0.14 10.17
CA MET A 50 -5.64 0.84 10.25
C MET A 50 -6.93 0.26 9.68
N ILE A 51 -6.85 -0.41 8.52
CA ILE A 51 -8.01 -1.03 7.88
C ILE A 51 -8.56 -2.16 8.77
N ASP A 52 -7.68 -3.00 9.28
CA ASP A 52 -8.06 -4.11 10.14
C ASP A 52 -8.72 -3.63 11.43
N LYS A 53 -8.15 -2.60 12.04
CA LYS A 53 -8.71 -2.00 13.26
C LYS A 53 -10.11 -1.47 13.02
N LEU A 54 -10.32 -0.73 11.94
CA LEU A 54 -11.63 -0.17 11.62
C LEU A 54 -12.65 -1.26 11.33
N HIS A 55 -12.22 -2.34 10.70
CA HIS A 55 -13.11 -3.48 10.47
C HIS A 55 -13.52 -4.14 11.77
N ARG A 56 -12.58 -4.34 12.70
CA ARG A 56 -12.87 -4.94 14.00
C ARG A 56 -13.77 -4.07 14.86
N GLU A 57 -13.71 -2.76 14.68
CA GLU A 57 -14.52 -1.78 15.41
C GLU A 57 -15.84 -1.48 14.70
N ASP A 58 -16.15 -2.19 13.63
CA ASP A 58 -17.35 -1.97 12.81
C ASP A 58 -17.43 -0.55 12.23
N GLN A 59 -16.28 0.08 12.00
CA GLN A 59 -16.22 1.43 11.43
C GLN A 59 -16.32 1.42 9.92
N ILE A 60 -16.05 0.28 9.29
CA ILE A 60 -16.18 0.11 7.84
C ILE A 60 -17.01 -1.14 7.56
N SER A 61 -17.71 -1.14 6.42
CA SER A 61 -18.53 -2.29 6.02
C SER A 61 -17.66 -3.46 5.59
N ALA A 62 -18.24 -4.67 5.60
CA ALA A 62 -17.56 -5.86 5.10
C ALA A 62 -17.18 -5.70 3.63
N LEU A 63 -18.03 -5.03 2.83
CA LEU A 63 -17.74 -4.78 1.42
C LEU A 63 -16.53 -3.87 1.27
N ALA A 64 -16.49 -2.77 2.01
CA ALA A 64 -15.35 -1.84 1.98
C ALA A 64 -14.06 -2.53 2.42
N TYR A 65 -14.15 -3.37 3.44
CA TYR A 65 -13.00 -4.16 3.91
C TYR A 65 -12.49 -5.09 2.80
N ASN A 66 -13.40 -5.82 2.15
CA ASN A 66 -13.02 -6.76 1.09
C ASN A 66 -12.41 -6.04 -0.12
N LEU A 67 -12.99 -4.91 -0.52
CA LEU A 67 -12.46 -4.14 -1.64
C LEU A 67 -11.09 -3.54 -1.34
N SER A 68 -10.92 -2.99 -0.14
CA SER A 68 -9.64 -2.40 0.24
C SER A 68 -8.55 -3.46 0.38
N THR A 69 -8.87 -4.64 0.93
CA THR A 69 -7.87 -5.71 1.04
C THR A 69 -7.48 -6.29 -0.31
N ARG A 70 -8.41 -6.36 -1.26
CA ARG A 70 -8.09 -6.78 -2.63
C ARG A 70 -7.14 -5.80 -3.31
N LEU A 71 -7.46 -4.52 -3.22
CA LEU A 71 -6.62 -3.48 -3.81
C LEU A 71 -5.26 -3.43 -3.11
N PHE A 72 -5.26 -3.57 -1.80
CA PHE A 72 -4.03 -3.64 -1.01
C PHE A 72 -3.12 -4.76 -1.52
N ARG A 73 -3.70 -5.93 -1.78
CA ARG A 73 -2.96 -7.07 -2.29
C ARG A 73 -2.32 -6.78 -3.65
N VAL A 74 -3.03 -6.05 -4.52
CA VAL A 74 -2.48 -5.63 -5.80
C VAL A 74 -1.26 -4.73 -5.61
N LEU A 75 -1.34 -3.82 -4.63
CA LEU A 75 -0.22 -2.91 -4.34
C LEU A 75 0.98 -3.64 -3.74
N VAL A 76 0.73 -4.60 -2.87
CA VAL A 76 1.80 -5.43 -2.30
C VAL A 76 2.49 -6.22 -3.42
N ASP A 77 1.70 -6.77 -4.33
CA ASP A 77 2.23 -7.52 -5.47
C ASP A 77 3.09 -6.62 -6.38
N GLN A 78 2.61 -5.41 -6.67
CA GLN A 78 3.34 -4.43 -7.45
C GLN A 78 4.69 -4.09 -6.81
N THR A 79 4.69 -3.86 -5.50
CA THR A 79 5.89 -3.53 -4.74
C THR A 79 6.84 -4.73 -4.68
N SER A 80 6.29 -5.92 -4.52
CA SER A 80 7.10 -7.15 -4.49
C SER A 80 7.80 -7.39 -5.83
N ARG A 81 7.13 -7.08 -6.93
CA ARG A 81 7.75 -7.18 -8.26
C ARG A 81 8.91 -6.21 -8.41
N ALA A 82 8.76 -5.00 -7.88
CA ALA A 82 9.84 -4.01 -7.87
C ALA A 82 11.02 -4.50 -7.02
N LEU A 83 10.74 -5.14 -5.90
CA LEU A 83 11.77 -5.71 -5.05
C LEU A 83 12.53 -6.84 -5.76
N ILE A 84 11.81 -7.74 -6.41
CA ILE A 84 12.39 -8.84 -7.18
C ILE A 84 13.24 -8.29 -8.33
N ALA A 85 12.74 -7.28 -9.04
CA ALA A 85 13.48 -6.66 -10.13
C ALA A 85 14.77 -6.04 -9.64
N SER A 86 14.76 -5.38 -8.48
CA SER A 86 15.95 -4.84 -7.86
C SER A 86 16.97 -5.92 -7.52
N SER A 87 16.50 -7.03 -6.97
CA SER A 87 17.35 -8.16 -6.63
C SER A 87 17.95 -8.81 -7.88
N ASN A 88 17.13 -8.94 -8.93
CA ASN A 88 17.57 -9.57 -10.18
C ASN A 88 18.46 -8.66 -11.02
N ALA A 89 18.49 -7.37 -10.73
CA ALA A 89 19.38 -6.44 -11.42
C ALA A 89 20.83 -6.64 -11.01
N ASP A 90 21.05 -7.36 -9.94
CA ASP A 90 22.41 -7.63 -9.45
C ASP A 90 22.98 -8.81 -10.25
N PRO A 91 24.03 -8.57 -11.04
CA PRO A 91 24.60 -9.66 -11.85
C PRO A 91 25.26 -10.69 -10.95
N VAL A 92 24.91 -11.89 -11.17
CA VAL A 92 25.49 -13.00 -10.44
C VAL A 92 26.72 -13.48 -11.16
#